data_2c8338e0e6249821db79678edabc1275
#
_entry.id   2c8338e0e6249821db79678edabc1275
#
_cell.length_a   1.000
_cell.length_b   1.000
_cell.length_c   1.000
_cell.angle_alpha   90.00
_cell.angle_beta   90.00
_cell.angle_gamma   90.00
#
_symmetry.space_group_name_H-M   'P 1'
#
loop_
_entity.id
_entity.type
_entity.pdbx_description
1 polymer ?
#
loop_
_entity_poly.entity_id
_entity_poly.type
_entity_poly.pdbx_seq_one_letter_code
_entity_poly.pdbx_strand_id
1 'polypeptide(L)'
;MTLNNEKNWTIIQISDTHLMDQDHLEFVRMNPEQSFHHVIQHIVERHPQIDAFVHTGDLAQVPVPRTYQRYLDFMQSLKTPFYQVPGNHDNAEHFPFHQQQNKVHVIHFGPWSVVLLNSAVKGKIDGWVDEAQLNQLEQILQEFAQQHIVIACHHHPFEMQSKWIDQHKLKNTQDLTAVLAKYHNVKIVLSGHVHQESWREWHGIQFYSTPSTSVQFKPLSDHFALDEQAPGYRILQLNTDGS
;
A
#
# COMPACT_ATOMS: atom_id res chain seq x y z
N MET A 1 -11.89 -7.59 -38.58
CA MET A 1 -11.04 -7.78 -37.37
C MET A 1 -11.60 -6.84 -36.33
N THR A 2 -12.45 -7.35 -35.45
CA THR A 2 -12.91 -6.62 -34.27
C THR A 2 -11.75 -6.56 -33.31
N LEU A 3 -11.16 -5.37 -33.12
CA LEU A 3 -10.29 -5.11 -31.99
C LEU A 3 -11.16 -5.32 -30.74
N ASN A 4 -10.99 -6.47 -30.08
CA ASN A 4 -11.45 -6.61 -28.70
C ASN A 4 -10.69 -5.54 -27.91
N ASN A 5 -11.37 -4.45 -27.58
CA ASN A 5 -10.88 -3.52 -26.57
C ASN A 5 -11.03 -4.25 -25.23
N GLU A 6 -10.07 -5.12 -24.93
CA GLU A 6 -9.97 -5.71 -23.60
C GLU A 6 -9.70 -4.56 -22.62
N LYS A 7 -10.62 -4.36 -21.69
CA LYS A 7 -10.50 -3.30 -20.70
C LYS A 7 -9.38 -3.68 -19.73
N ASN A 8 -8.29 -2.91 -19.70
CA ASN A 8 -7.27 -2.98 -18.68
C ASN A 8 -7.62 -2.01 -17.53
N TRP A 9 -7.20 -2.33 -16.31
CA TRP A 9 -7.39 -1.46 -15.16
C TRP A 9 -6.06 -0.86 -14.75
N THR A 10 -6.07 0.45 -14.50
CA THR A 10 -4.91 1.18 -14.01
C THR A 10 -5.12 1.52 -12.54
N ILE A 11 -4.32 0.90 -11.67
CA ILE A 11 -4.30 1.14 -10.24
C ILE A 11 -3.01 1.88 -9.88
N ILE A 12 -3.14 2.96 -9.14
CA ILE A 12 -1.98 3.70 -8.64
C ILE A 12 -1.77 3.35 -7.16
N GLN A 13 -0.61 2.77 -6.85
CA GLN A 13 -0.17 2.62 -5.46
C GLN A 13 0.59 3.86 -5.03
N ILE A 14 0.15 4.46 -3.93
CA ILE A 14 0.83 5.51 -3.17
C ILE A 14 1.07 5.02 -1.75
N SER A 15 2.02 5.59 -1.01
CA SER A 15 2.34 5.15 0.33
C SER A 15 3.08 6.21 1.14
N ASP A 16 3.04 6.07 2.45
CA ASP A 16 3.93 6.76 3.38
C ASP A 16 3.90 8.27 3.21
N THR A 17 2.70 8.83 3.20
CA THR A 17 2.46 10.27 2.98
C THR A 17 2.92 11.10 4.18
N HIS A 18 2.79 10.57 5.41
CA HIS A 18 3.24 11.19 6.65
C HIS A 18 2.75 12.62 6.87
N LEU A 19 1.46 12.88 6.60
CA LEU A 19 0.87 14.20 6.79
C LEU A 19 1.00 14.66 8.24
N MET A 20 1.42 15.91 8.42
CA MET A 20 1.45 16.57 9.72
C MET A 20 0.05 17.07 10.10
N ASP A 21 -0.15 17.45 11.35
CA ASP A 21 -1.43 18.00 11.80
C ASP A 21 -1.73 19.42 11.26
N GLN A 22 -0.72 20.06 10.65
CA GLN A 22 -0.87 21.32 9.94
C GLN A 22 -0.12 21.22 8.59
N ASP A 23 -0.69 21.81 7.56
CA ASP A 23 -0.26 21.70 6.16
C ASP A 23 1.11 22.31 5.85
N HIS A 24 1.57 23.26 6.69
CA HIS A 24 2.86 23.95 6.52
C HIS A 24 4.01 23.31 7.30
N LEU A 25 3.75 22.30 8.13
CA LEU A 25 4.78 21.65 8.94
C LEU A 25 5.62 20.68 8.11
N GLU A 26 6.87 20.55 8.53
CA GLU A 26 7.82 19.63 7.90
C GLU A 26 7.94 18.31 8.66
N PHE A 27 8.14 17.26 7.91
CA PHE A 27 8.61 15.96 8.34
C PHE A 27 9.97 15.70 7.72
N VAL A 28 11.01 15.55 8.56
CA VAL A 28 12.40 15.28 8.12
C VAL A 28 12.86 16.23 6.99
N ARG A 29 12.68 17.54 7.17
CA ARG A 29 13.06 18.62 6.25
C ARG A 29 12.29 18.65 4.92
N MET A 30 11.16 18.01 4.84
CA MET A 30 10.25 18.06 3.71
C MET A 30 8.85 18.42 4.20
N ASN A 31 8.12 19.23 3.44
CA ASN A 31 6.69 19.43 3.69
C ASN A 31 5.92 18.28 3.04
N PRO A 32 5.36 17.33 3.81
CA PRO A 32 4.73 16.15 3.24
C PRO A 32 3.42 16.46 2.51
N GLU A 33 2.68 17.49 2.93
CA GLU A 33 1.46 17.95 2.26
C GLU A 33 1.75 18.41 0.84
N GLN A 34 2.72 19.31 0.69
CA GLN A 34 3.12 19.82 -0.63
C GLN A 34 3.69 18.71 -1.52
N SER A 35 4.52 17.84 -0.96
CA SER A 35 5.07 16.69 -1.68
C SER A 35 3.99 15.78 -2.20
N PHE A 36 3.05 15.38 -1.33
CA PHE A 36 1.91 14.54 -1.69
C PHE A 36 1.08 15.16 -2.81
N HIS A 37 0.71 16.45 -2.69
CA HIS A 37 -0.05 17.14 -3.72
C HIS A 37 0.70 17.18 -5.07
N HIS A 38 2.00 17.44 -5.08
CA HIS A 38 2.80 17.41 -6.30
C HIS A 38 2.87 16.03 -6.93
N VAL A 39 3.03 14.96 -6.12
CA VAL A 39 3.02 13.58 -6.62
C VAL A 39 1.66 13.27 -7.25
N ILE A 40 0.56 13.59 -6.59
CA ILE A 40 -0.79 13.35 -7.14
C ILE A 40 -1.04 14.16 -8.41
N GLN A 41 -0.64 15.43 -8.44
CA GLN A 41 -0.74 16.26 -9.64
C GLN A 41 0.02 15.61 -10.80
N HIS A 42 1.26 15.19 -10.57
CA HIS A 42 2.08 14.50 -11.58
C HIS A 42 1.39 13.22 -12.09
N ILE A 43 0.76 12.46 -11.18
CA ILE A 43 0.03 11.24 -11.53
C ILE A 43 -1.14 11.57 -12.47
N VAL A 44 -2.02 12.50 -12.09
CA VAL A 44 -3.25 12.77 -12.86
C VAL A 44 -2.96 13.45 -14.20
N GLU A 45 -1.85 14.21 -14.31
CA GLU A 45 -1.40 14.79 -15.57
C GLU A 45 -0.89 13.74 -16.55
N ARG A 46 -0.25 12.67 -16.06
CA ARG A 46 0.36 11.63 -16.90
C ARG A 46 -0.52 10.44 -17.15
N HIS A 47 -1.46 10.17 -16.27
CA HIS A 47 -2.34 9.02 -16.32
C HIS A 47 -3.81 9.49 -16.32
N PRO A 48 -4.37 9.83 -17.50
CA PRO A 48 -5.73 10.38 -17.58
C PRO A 48 -6.82 9.36 -17.27
N GLN A 49 -6.48 8.08 -17.24
CA GLN A 49 -7.40 6.99 -16.92
C GLN A 49 -6.86 6.20 -15.73
N ILE A 50 -7.35 6.55 -14.54
CA ILE A 50 -7.03 5.86 -13.28
C ILE A 50 -8.33 5.25 -12.77
N ASP A 51 -8.34 3.92 -12.58
CA ASP A 51 -9.51 3.22 -12.04
C ASP A 51 -9.56 3.32 -10.52
N ALA A 52 -8.41 3.33 -9.84
CA ALA A 52 -8.34 3.55 -8.39
C ALA A 52 -6.94 3.94 -7.89
N PHE A 53 -6.92 4.56 -6.71
CA PHE A 53 -5.73 4.66 -5.86
C PHE A 53 -5.78 3.62 -4.76
N VAL A 54 -4.63 3.03 -4.43
CA VAL A 54 -4.41 2.17 -3.26
C VAL A 54 -3.28 2.77 -2.44
N HIS A 55 -3.59 3.22 -1.23
CA HIS A 55 -2.60 3.76 -0.30
C HIS A 55 -2.17 2.67 0.69
N THR A 56 -0.88 2.37 0.72
CA THR A 56 -0.33 1.27 1.52
C THR A 56 0.18 1.69 2.90
N GLY A 57 -0.50 2.66 3.53
CA GLY A 57 -0.33 3.00 4.95
C GLY A 57 0.58 4.20 5.22
N ASP A 58 0.65 4.57 6.50
CA ASP A 58 1.33 5.77 7.00
C ASP A 58 0.83 7.05 6.33
N LEU A 59 -0.52 7.24 6.37
CA LEU A 59 -1.16 8.45 5.86
C LEU A 59 -0.74 9.67 6.67
N ALA A 60 -0.63 9.51 7.98
CA ALA A 60 -0.39 10.60 8.92
C ALA A 60 0.83 10.35 9.79
N GLN A 61 1.74 11.33 9.86
CA GLN A 61 2.79 11.39 10.88
C GLN A 61 2.21 11.83 12.22
N VAL A 62 1.24 12.76 12.19
CA VAL A 62 0.48 13.19 13.35
C VAL A 62 -0.97 12.78 13.15
N PRO A 63 -1.38 11.58 13.67
CA PRO A 63 -2.62 10.92 13.33
C PRO A 63 -3.80 11.45 14.16
N VAL A 64 -4.23 12.67 13.89
CA VAL A 64 -5.39 13.32 14.51
C VAL A 64 -6.52 13.50 13.49
N PRO A 65 -7.79 13.67 13.92
CA PRO A 65 -8.93 13.76 13.02
C PRO A 65 -8.77 14.78 11.88
N ARG A 66 -8.22 15.97 12.18
CA ARG A 66 -8.01 17.02 11.16
C ARG A 66 -7.01 16.64 10.08
N THR A 67 -5.98 15.83 10.40
CA THR A 67 -5.00 15.33 9.42
C THR A 67 -5.67 14.40 8.43
N TYR A 68 -6.45 13.44 8.93
CA TYR A 68 -7.20 12.53 8.08
C TYR A 68 -8.28 13.24 7.27
N GLN A 69 -8.92 14.29 7.85
CA GLN A 69 -9.93 15.04 7.11
C GLN A 69 -9.33 15.76 5.89
N ARG A 70 -8.15 16.40 6.03
CA ARG A 70 -7.47 17.02 4.88
C ARG A 70 -7.12 15.99 3.80
N TYR A 71 -6.60 14.82 4.20
CA TYR A 71 -6.35 13.74 3.25
C TYR A 71 -7.63 13.33 2.51
N LEU A 72 -8.73 13.14 3.24
CA LEU A 72 -10.02 12.77 2.64
C LEU A 72 -10.53 13.82 1.67
N ASP A 73 -10.55 15.08 2.10
CA ASP A 73 -11.04 16.21 1.28
C ASP A 73 -10.25 16.29 -0.03
N PHE A 74 -8.93 16.15 0.06
CA PHE A 74 -8.06 16.15 -1.12
C PHE A 74 -8.34 14.96 -2.04
N MET A 75 -8.32 13.74 -1.53
CA MET A 75 -8.54 12.53 -2.35
C MET A 75 -9.95 12.50 -2.96
N GLN A 76 -10.97 12.94 -2.23
CA GLN A 76 -12.34 13.05 -2.75
C GLN A 76 -12.45 14.07 -3.90
N SER A 77 -11.65 15.14 -3.85
CA SER A 77 -11.63 16.16 -4.92
C SER A 77 -11.21 15.59 -6.29
N LEU A 78 -10.43 14.51 -6.29
CA LEU A 78 -9.95 13.83 -7.50
C LEU A 78 -11.06 13.06 -8.23
N LYS A 79 -12.17 12.75 -7.56
CA LYS A 79 -13.30 11.96 -8.09
C LYS A 79 -12.91 10.58 -8.61
N THR A 80 -11.76 10.08 -8.24
CA THR A 80 -11.26 8.73 -8.51
C THR A 80 -11.42 7.88 -7.25
N PRO A 81 -11.91 6.64 -7.34
CA PRO A 81 -11.96 5.74 -6.20
C PRO A 81 -10.60 5.61 -5.50
N PHE A 82 -10.60 5.58 -4.17
CA PHE A 82 -9.38 5.40 -3.41
C PHE A 82 -9.62 4.52 -2.19
N TYR A 83 -8.65 3.68 -1.92
CA TYR A 83 -8.67 2.67 -0.87
C TYR A 83 -7.35 2.71 -0.11
N GLN A 84 -7.35 2.35 1.17
CA GLN A 84 -6.15 2.41 1.98
C GLN A 84 -6.14 1.36 3.08
N VAL A 85 -4.92 1.02 3.51
CA VAL A 85 -4.65 0.28 4.72
C VAL A 85 -3.92 1.18 5.72
N PRO A 86 -4.06 0.99 7.03
CA PRO A 86 -3.29 1.75 8.00
C PRO A 86 -1.83 1.29 8.03
N GLY A 87 -0.91 2.22 8.33
CA GLY A 87 0.46 1.93 8.71
C GLY A 87 0.70 2.07 10.21
N ASN A 88 1.95 1.92 10.64
CA ASN A 88 2.31 1.97 12.07
C ASN A 88 2.25 3.38 12.67
N HIS A 89 2.31 4.43 11.86
CA HIS A 89 2.09 5.81 12.30
C HIS A 89 0.61 6.18 12.40
N ASP A 90 -0.29 5.43 11.76
CA ASP A 90 -1.71 5.73 11.77
C ASP A 90 -2.37 5.35 13.10
N ASN A 91 -3.39 6.10 13.49
CA ASN A 91 -4.15 5.84 14.69
C ASN A 91 -5.46 5.11 14.36
N ALA A 92 -5.59 3.88 14.82
CA ALA A 92 -6.75 3.04 14.57
C ALA A 92 -8.10 3.66 15.03
N GLU A 93 -8.09 4.53 16.06
CA GLU A 93 -9.30 5.18 16.59
C GLU A 93 -9.76 6.36 15.72
N HIS A 94 -8.83 6.98 14.99
CA HIS A 94 -9.08 8.15 14.14
C HIS A 94 -8.99 7.86 12.66
N PHE A 95 -8.52 6.66 12.29
CA PHE A 95 -8.38 6.26 10.90
C PHE A 95 -9.77 6.31 10.22
N PRO A 96 -9.95 7.14 9.18
CA PRO A 96 -11.28 7.51 8.70
C PRO A 96 -11.98 6.41 7.91
N PHE A 97 -11.29 5.34 7.66
CA PHE A 97 -11.79 4.25 6.86
C PHE A 97 -12.26 3.15 7.81
N HIS A 98 -13.56 3.02 7.95
CA HIS A 98 -14.26 2.12 8.86
C HIS A 98 -14.04 0.64 8.56
N GLN A 99 -12.81 0.29 8.42
CA GLN A 99 -12.43 -1.09 8.47
C GLN A 99 -12.41 -1.47 9.95
N GLN A 100 -13.36 -2.28 10.35
CA GLN A 100 -13.19 -3.01 11.59
C GLN A 100 -11.77 -3.57 11.56
N GLN A 101 -10.98 -3.29 12.58
CA GLN A 101 -9.52 -3.49 12.59
C GLN A 101 -9.06 -4.88 12.11
N ASN A 102 -9.94 -5.88 12.17
CA ASN A 102 -9.67 -7.28 11.83
C ASN A 102 -10.51 -7.76 10.63
N LYS A 103 -10.99 -6.86 9.77
CA LYS A 103 -11.78 -7.22 8.60
C LYS A 103 -10.99 -6.98 7.32
N VAL A 104 -10.84 -8.03 6.54
CA VAL A 104 -10.25 -7.96 5.21
C VAL A 104 -11.24 -7.35 4.23
N HIS A 105 -10.79 -6.40 3.42
CA HIS A 105 -11.59 -5.77 2.37
C HIS A 105 -11.19 -6.26 0.99
N VAL A 106 -12.18 -6.47 0.13
CA VAL A 106 -11.97 -6.89 -1.26
C VAL A 106 -12.60 -5.86 -2.19
N ILE A 107 -11.84 -5.44 -3.18
CA ILE A 107 -12.28 -4.54 -4.23
C ILE A 107 -12.11 -5.25 -5.59
N HIS A 108 -13.14 -5.21 -6.44
CA HIS A 108 -13.15 -5.94 -7.69
C HIS A 108 -12.90 -5.02 -8.90
N PHE A 109 -12.02 -5.48 -9.81
CA PHE A 109 -11.68 -4.85 -11.08
C PHE A 109 -11.74 -5.89 -12.20
N GLY A 110 -12.96 -6.25 -12.62
CA GLY A 110 -13.17 -7.32 -13.60
C GLY A 110 -12.61 -8.67 -13.12
N PRO A 111 -11.60 -9.26 -13.81
CA PRO A 111 -11.00 -10.54 -13.39
C PRO A 111 -9.99 -10.39 -12.24
N TRP A 112 -9.77 -9.17 -11.76
CA TRP A 112 -8.86 -8.89 -10.65
C TRP A 112 -9.61 -8.52 -9.38
N SER A 113 -9.02 -8.86 -8.24
CA SER A 113 -9.43 -8.37 -6.93
C SER A 113 -8.24 -7.85 -6.15
N VAL A 114 -8.40 -6.71 -5.51
CA VAL A 114 -7.45 -6.15 -4.55
C VAL A 114 -7.93 -6.45 -3.14
N VAL A 115 -7.10 -7.15 -2.37
CA VAL A 115 -7.38 -7.56 -0.98
C VAL A 115 -6.55 -6.71 -0.04
N LEU A 116 -7.20 -5.97 0.84
CA LEU A 116 -6.57 -5.06 1.79
C LEU A 116 -6.43 -5.75 3.15
N LEU A 117 -5.19 -5.88 3.64
CA LEU A 117 -4.85 -6.44 4.95
C LEU A 117 -4.32 -5.36 5.88
N ASN A 118 -4.80 -5.34 7.10
CA ASN A 118 -4.23 -4.48 8.14
C ASN A 118 -3.06 -5.20 8.81
N SER A 119 -1.85 -4.70 8.61
CA SER A 119 -0.65 -5.19 9.28
C SER A 119 -0.15 -4.28 10.42
N ALA A 120 -0.84 -3.15 10.66
CA ALA A 120 -0.50 -2.24 11.75
C ALA A 120 -0.94 -2.79 13.10
N VAL A 121 -0.06 -2.70 14.10
CA VAL A 121 -0.31 -3.12 15.48
C VAL A 121 -0.22 -1.93 16.40
N LYS A 122 -1.27 -1.66 17.18
CA LYS A 122 -1.31 -0.51 18.09
C LYS A 122 -0.07 -0.47 19.00
N GLY A 123 0.67 0.65 18.91
CA GLY A 123 1.87 0.89 19.72
C GLY A 123 3.11 0.09 19.32
N LYS A 124 3.11 -0.50 18.14
CA LYS A 124 4.26 -1.20 17.54
C LYS A 124 4.68 -0.52 16.25
N ILE A 125 5.97 -0.56 15.95
CA ILE A 125 6.50 -0.21 14.62
C ILE A 125 6.46 -1.45 13.72
N ASP A 126 6.57 -2.62 14.31
CA ASP A 126 6.58 -3.92 13.62
C ASP A 126 5.18 -4.30 13.14
N GLY A 127 5.11 -4.96 11.98
CA GLY A 127 3.85 -5.46 11.42
C GLY A 127 3.45 -6.84 11.92
N TRP A 128 2.14 -7.09 11.93
CA TRP A 128 1.54 -8.39 12.21
C TRP A 128 0.17 -8.50 11.53
N VAL A 129 -0.07 -9.54 10.76
CA VAL A 129 -1.41 -9.89 10.27
C VAL A 129 -1.98 -10.94 11.20
N ASP A 130 -3.07 -10.62 11.88
CA ASP A 130 -3.65 -11.52 12.87
C ASP A 130 -4.31 -12.78 12.25
N GLU A 131 -4.52 -13.80 13.07
CA GLU A 131 -5.09 -15.09 12.64
C GLU A 131 -6.48 -14.93 12.03
N ALA A 132 -7.29 -14.00 12.53
CA ALA A 132 -8.63 -13.75 11.99
C ALA A 132 -8.57 -13.22 10.55
N GLN A 133 -7.63 -12.31 10.26
CA GLN A 133 -7.41 -11.83 8.89
C GLN A 133 -6.80 -12.91 7.99
N LEU A 134 -5.87 -13.74 8.49
CA LEU A 134 -5.31 -14.84 7.71
C LEU A 134 -6.38 -15.86 7.33
N ASN A 135 -7.29 -16.19 8.24
CA ASN A 135 -8.41 -17.09 7.98
C ASN A 135 -9.40 -16.46 6.97
N GLN A 136 -9.70 -15.15 7.07
CA GLN A 136 -10.52 -14.46 6.09
C GLN A 136 -9.83 -14.41 4.71
N LEU A 137 -8.53 -14.14 4.68
CA LEU A 137 -7.75 -14.17 3.43
C LEU A 137 -7.85 -15.54 2.77
N GLU A 138 -7.67 -16.63 3.52
CA GLU A 138 -7.77 -17.98 2.98
C GLU A 138 -9.16 -18.27 2.38
N GLN A 139 -10.23 -17.84 3.05
CA GLN A 139 -11.61 -17.95 2.52
C GLN A 139 -11.78 -17.15 1.23
N ILE A 140 -11.27 -15.92 1.18
CA ILE A 140 -11.32 -15.03 0.01
C ILE A 140 -10.57 -15.67 -1.17
N LEU A 141 -9.36 -16.19 -0.94
CA LEU A 141 -8.55 -16.83 -1.99
C LEU A 141 -9.23 -18.07 -2.57
N GLN A 142 -9.95 -18.81 -1.73
CA GLN A 142 -10.74 -19.95 -2.16
C GLN A 142 -12.01 -19.52 -2.92
N GLU A 143 -12.75 -18.55 -2.41
CA GLU A 143 -13.99 -18.03 -3.02
C GLU A 143 -13.70 -17.44 -4.41
N PHE A 144 -12.64 -16.66 -4.53
CA PHE A 144 -12.24 -16.02 -5.78
C PHE A 144 -11.12 -16.77 -6.53
N ALA A 145 -11.14 -18.10 -6.50
CA ALA A 145 -10.10 -18.94 -7.10
C ALA A 145 -9.89 -18.69 -8.62
N GLN A 146 -10.91 -18.15 -9.31
CA GLN A 146 -10.83 -17.83 -10.74
C GLN A 146 -10.42 -16.38 -11.02
N GLN A 147 -10.21 -15.56 -9.98
CA GLN A 147 -9.75 -14.19 -10.11
C GLN A 147 -8.25 -14.10 -9.86
N HIS A 148 -7.62 -13.09 -10.45
CA HIS A 148 -6.25 -12.71 -10.14
C HIS A 148 -6.25 -11.80 -8.91
N ILE A 149 -5.41 -12.08 -7.92
CA ILE A 149 -5.43 -11.38 -6.64
C ILE A 149 -4.19 -10.51 -6.48
N VAL A 150 -4.42 -9.25 -6.14
CA VAL A 150 -3.43 -8.32 -5.58
C VAL A 150 -3.70 -8.20 -4.10
N ILE A 151 -2.70 -8.40 -3.26
CA ILE A 151 -2.80 -8.14 -1.81
C ILE A 151 -2.06 -6.85 -1.51
N ALA A 152 -2.64 -5.99 -0.67
CA ALA A 152 -2.00 -4.77 -0.20
C ALA A 152 -1.96 -4.75 1.34
N CYS A 153 -0.79 -4.53 1.91
CA CYS A 153 -0.58 -4.31 3.34
C CYS A 153 0.49 -3.23 3.52
N HIS A 154 0.69 -2.74 4.75
CA HIS A 154 1.72 -1.72 4.98
C HIS A 154 3.12 -2.31 5.11
N HIS A 155 3.30 -3.27 6.01
CA HIS A 155 4.62 -3.79 6.34
C HIS A 155 5.15 -4.78 5.29
N HIS A 156 6.40 -4.58 4.88
CA HIS A 156 7.10 -5.45 3.94
C HIS A 156 7.32 -6.85 4.53
N PRO A 157 7.03 -7.92 3.78
CA PRO A 157 7.21 -9.29 4.30
C PRO A 157 8.65 -9.77 4.30
N PHE A 158 9.45 -9.36 3.31
CA PHE A 158 10.81 -9.85 3.11
C PHE A 158 11.86 -8.78 3.40
N GLU A 159 13.05 -9.20 3.80
CA GLU A 159 14.16 -8.31 4.11
C GLU A 159 14.61 -7.49 2.91
N MET A 160 14.88 -6.21 3.16
CA MET A 160 15.37 -5.21 2.22
C MET A 160 16.91 -5.10 2.25
N GLN A 161 17.59 -5.93 3.04
CA GLN A 161 19.03 -5.85 3.33
C GLN A 161 19.42 -4.50 3.96
N SER A 162 18.51 -3.88 4.68
CA SER A 162 18.69 -2.65 5.45
C SER A 162 18.34 -2.97 6.89
N LYS A 163 19.36 -3.26 7.73
CA LYS A 163 19.18 -3.85 9.07
C LYS A 163 18.21 -3.08 9.96
N TRP A 164 18.21 -1.75 9.87
CA TRP A 164 17.38 -0.93 10.73
C TRP A 164 15.89 -1.05 10.37
N ILE A 165 15.51 -1.10 9.07
CA ILE A 165 14.11 -1.21 8.65
C ILE A 165 13.63 -2.67 8.69
N ASP A 166 14.53 -3.63 8.46
CA ASP A 166 14.23 -5.06 8.51
C ASP A 166 13.83 -5.52 9.93
N GLN A 167 14.24 -4.76 10.96
CA GLN A 167 13.75 -4.98 12.33
C GLN A 167 12.25 -4.68 12.48
N HIS A 168 11.66 -3.93 11.56
CA HIS A 168 10.27 -3.46 11.61
C HIS A 168 9.39 -4.06 10.52
N LYS A 169 9.84 -5.12 9.87
CA LYS A 169 9.07 -5.85 8.87
C LYS A 169 7.86 -6.57 9.47
N LEU A 170 7.06 -7.19 8.61
CA LEU A 170 6.01 -8.11 9.02
C LEU A 170 6.61 -9.28 9.80
N LYS A 171 6.31 -9.39 11.10
CA LYS A 171 6.93 -10.39 11.99
C LYS A 171 6.45 -11.81 11.74
N ASN A 172 5.19 -11.97 11.36
CA ASN A 172 4.64 -13.27 11.04
C ASN A 172 4.54 -13.52 9.51
N THR A 173 5.58 -13.13 8.79
CA THR A 173 5.70 -13.40 7.35
C THR A 173 5.47 -14.88 7.02
N GLN A 174 5.93 -15.80 7.87
CA GLN A 174 5.76 -17.24 7.66
C GLN A 174 4.29 -17.64 7.64
N ASP A 175 3.46 -17.07 8.51
CA ASP A 175 2.03 -17.37 8.55
C ASP A 175 1.34 -16.87 7.27
N LEU A 176 1.63 -15.63 6.86
CA LEU A 176 1.12 -15.08 5.60
C LEU A 176 1.56 -15.94 4.41
N THR A 177 2.85 -16.25 4.30
CA THR A 177 3.37 -17.04 3.16
C THR A 177 2.86 -18.48 3.17
N ALA A 178 2.58 -19.06 4.34
CA ALA A 178 1.95 -20.38 4.43
C ALA A 178 0.51 -20.41 3.87
N VAL A 179 -0.23 -19.30 4.02
CA VAL A 179 -1.53 -19.13 3.36
C VAL A 179 -1.33 -18.99 1.85
N LEU A 180 -0.46 -18.05 1.42
CA LEU A 180 -0.25 -17.74 0.00
C LEU A 180 0.23 -18.95 -0.82
N ALA A 181 1.08 -19.81 -0.24
CA ALA A 181 1.62 -20.99 -0.91
C ALA A 181 0.57 -22.02 -1.36
N LYS A 182 -0.64 -21.97 -0.79
CA LYS A 182 -1.74 -22.87 -1.12
C LYS A 182 -2.51 -22.47 -2.38
N TYR A 183 -2.32 -21.23 -2.85
CA TYR A 183 -3.18 -20.61 -3.87
C TYR A 183 -2.36 -20.03 -5.03
N HIS A 184 -2.77 -20.36 -6.28
CA HIS A 184 -2.07 -19.90 -7.49
C HIS A 184 -2.67 -18.63 -8.10
N ASN A 185 -3.76 -18.14 -7.56
CA ASN A 185 -4.46 -16.94 -8.02
C ASN A 185 -3.87 -15.64 -7.46
N VAL A 186 -3.05 -15.68 -6.40
CA VAL A 186 -2.31 -14.52 -5.92
C VAL A 186 -1.17 -14.20 -6.90
N LYS A 187 -1.18 -12.99 -7.46
CA LYS A 187 -0.18 -12.52 -8.43
C LYS A 187 0.78 -11.51 -7.83
N ILE A 188 0.26 -10.60 -7.01
CA ILE A 188 1.00 -9.43 -6.52
C ILE A 188 0.74 -9.24 -5.02
N VAL A 189 1.79 -8.89 -4.28
CA VAL A 189 1.70 -8.36 -2.92
C VAL A 189 2.38 -6.98 -2.89
N LEU A 190 1.63 -5.97 -2.48
CA LEU A 190 2.07 -4.58 -2.38
C LEU A 190 2.34 -4.21 -0.93
N SER A 191 3.42 -3.50 -0.69
CA SER A 191 3.75 -2.92 0.62
C SER A 191 4.27 -1.49 0.52
N GLY A 192 4.21 -0.78 1.64
CA GLY A 192 4.85 0.51 1.89
C GLY A 192 6.00 0.37 2.89
N HIS A 193 6.04 1.26 3.89
CA HIS A 193 6.88 1.23 5.08
C HIS A 193 8.39 1.45 4.85
N VAL A 194 8.92 0.94 3.77
CA VAL A 194 10.38 0.99 3.48
C VAL A 194 10.80 2.24 2.73
N HIS A 195 9.85 3.03 2.23
CA HIS A 195 10.10 4.23 1.43
C HIS A 195 11.12 3.99 0.30
N GLN A 196 11.03 2.84 -0.36
CA GLN A 196 11.93 2.43 -1.42
C GLN A 196 11.16 1.65 -2.48
N GLU A 197 11.60 1.78 -3.72
CA GLU A 197 11.20 0.84 -4.74
C GLU A 197 11.96 -0.47 -4.55
N SER A 198 11.23 -1.59 -4.50
CA SER A 198 11.82 -2.91 -4.54
C SER A 198 10.92 -3.91 -5.24
N TRP A 199 11.56 -5.01 -5.64
CA TRP A 199 10.88 -6.14 -6.25
C TRP A 199 11.52 -7.45 -5.81
N ARG A 200 10.67 -8.44 -5.57
CA ARG A 200 11.08 -9.82 -5.30
C ARG A 200 10.01 -10.78 -5.82
N GLU A 201 10.44 -11.88 -6.41
CA GLU A 201 9.57 -13.01 -6.70
C GLU A 201 9.71 -14.10 -5.63
N TRP A 202 8.57 -14.66 -5.23
CA TRP A 202 8.51 -15.83 -4.37
C TRP A 202 7.33 -16.71 -4.76
N HIS A 203 7.58 -17.98 -5.12
CA HIS A 203 6.55 -18.95 -5.58
C HIS A 203 5.64 -18.42 -6.71
N GLY A 204 6.19 -17.64 -7.64
CA GLY A 204 5.45 -17.04 -8.75
C GLY A 204 4.62 -15.82 -8.36
N ILE A 205 4.67 -15.38 -7.10
CA ILE A 205 4.03 -14.17 -6.60
C ILE A 205 5.05 -13.02 -6.62
N GLN A 206 4.64 -11.87 -7.17
CA GLN A 206 5.47 -10.67 -7.22
C GLN A 206 5.24 -9.82 -5.98
N PHE A 207 6.29 -9.57 -5.20
CA PHE A 207 6.27 -8.70 -4.03
C PHE A 207 6.91 -7.37 -4.38
N TYR A 208 6.16 -6.29 -4.22
CA TYR A 208 6.63 -4.94 -4.50
C TYR A 208 6.51 -4.05 -3.27
N SER A 209 7.55 -3.24 -3.02
CA SER A 209 7.41 -2.03 -2.23
C SER A 209 7.40 -0.80 -3.13
N THR A 210 6.85 0.31 -2.64
CA THR A 210 6.77 1.55 -3.42
C THR A 210 7.55 2.68 -2.74
N PRO A 211 8.08 3.65 -3.51
CA PRO A 211 8.57 4.88 -2.95
C PRO A 211 7.50 5.60 -2.13
N SER A 212 7.91 6.32 -1.11
CA SER A 212 7.04 7.22 -0.37
C SER A 212 6.63 8.42 -1.23
N THR A 213 5.46 8.97 -0.99
CA THR A 213 5.08 10.29 -1.52
C THR A 213 5.73 11.46 -0.74
N SER A 214 6.53 11.13 0.29
CA SER A 214 7.32 12.04 1.11
C SER A 214 8.81 11.74 0.96
N VAL A 215 9.54 11.54 2.06
CA VAL A 215 10.98 11.25 2.06
C VAL A 215 11.28 9.81 1.68
N GLN A 216 12.45 9.57 1.08
CA GLN A 216 12.92 8.22 0.78
C GLN A 216 13.98 7.78 1.80
N PHE A 217 14.04 6.47 2.07
CA PHE A 217 15.07 5.88 2.92
C PHE A 217 16.18 5.28 2.06
N LYS A 218 17.43 5.45 2.51
CA LYS A 218 18.60 4.96 1.79
C LYS A 218 18.62 3.44 1.76
N PRO A 219 18.67 2.80 0.58
CA PRO A 219 18.78 1.35 0.45
C PRO A 219 20.09 0.82 1.05
N LEU A 220 20.09 -0.46 1.45
CA LEU A 220 21.26 -1.20 1.94
C LEU A 220 21.95 -0.49 3.11
N SER A 221 21.19 0.15 3.99
CA SER A 221 21.70 0.91 5.12
C SER A 221 21.53 0.14 6.43
N ASP A 222 22.58 0.09 7.25
CA ASP A 222 22.52 -0.53 8.58
C ASP A 222 21.85 0.39 9.61
N HIS A 223 21.79 1.70 9.34
CA HIS A 223 21.22 2.73 10.20
C HIS A 223 20.21 3.58 9.41
N PHE A 224 19.32 4.26 10.13
CA PHE A 224 18.44 5.23 9.51
C PHE A 224 19.23 6.27 8.69
N ALA A 225 18.93 6.38 7.43
CA ALA A 225 19.48 7.37 6.52
C ALA A 225 18.47 7.73 5.43
N LEU A 226 18.46 8.99 5.05
CA LEU A 226 17.63 9.45 3.93
C LEU A 226 18.34 9.20 2.61
N ASP A 227 17.55 8.94 1.57
CA ASP A 227 17.98 8.94 0.18
C ASP A 227 17.65 10.29 -0.48
N GLU A 228 18.37 10.63 -1.55
CA GLU A 228 18.13 11.82 -2.37
C GLU A 228 17.11 11.56 -3.50
N GLN A 229 16.58 10.35 -3.60
CA GLN A 229 15.55 10.02 -4.58
C GLN A 229 14.29 10.86 -4.35
N ALA A 230 13.69 11.29 -5.47
CA ALA A 230 12.44 12.04 -5.44
C ALA A 230 11.28 11.18 -4.88
N PRO A 231 10.25 11.83 -4.30
CA PRO A 231 8.98 11.19 -3.98
C PRO A 231 8.39 10.48 -5.20
N GLY A 232 7.70 9.35 -4.98
CA GLY A 232 7.24 8.53 -6.09
C GLY A 232 5.95 7.75 -5.80
N TYR A 233 5.60 6.91 -6.74
CA TYR A 233 4.42 6.04 -6.73
C TYR A 233 4.66 4.83 -7.63
N ARG A 234 3.77 3.85 -7.58
CA ARG A 234 3.77 2.68 -8.47
C ARG A 234 2.51 2.66 -9.33
N ILE A 235 2.66 2.26 -10.59
CA ILE A 235 1.55 2.01 -11.50
C ILE A 235 1.40 0.49 -11.65
N LEU A 236 0.18 0.01 -11.47
CA LEU A 236 -0.20 -1.35 -11.83
C LEU A 236 -1.16 -1.28 -13.02
N GLN A 237 -0.77 -1.93 -14.10
CA GLN A 237 -1.65 -2.18 -15.23
C GLN A 237 -2.10 -3.63 -15.16
N LEU A 238 -3.36 -3.85 -14.85
CA LEU A 238 -3.96 -5.16 -14.65
C LEU A 238 -4.67 -5.58 -15.94
N ASN A 239 -4.08 -6.53 -16.65
CA ASN A 239 -4.63 -7.01 -17.90
C ASN A 239 -5.64 -8.15 -17.67
N THR A 240 -6.57 -8.34 -18.60
CA THR A 240 -7.62 -9.35 -18.49
C THR A 240 -7.11 -10.78 -18.43
N ASP A 241 -5.91 -11.04 -18.94
CA ASP A 241 -5.26 -12.35 -18.94
C ASP A 241 -4.49 -12.67 -17.65
N GLY A 242 -4.44 -11.75 -16.73
CA GLY A 242 -3.73 -11.93 -15.45
C GLY A 242 -2.26 -11.50 -15.45
N SER A 243 -1.82 -10.82 -16.52
CA SER A 243 -0.50 -10.19 -16.58
C SER A 243 -0.52 -8.74 -16.12
#